data_4ea2adc69c04a948b269e8d5da04c50a
#
_entry.id   4ea2adc69c04a948b269e8d5da04c50a
#
_cell.length_a   1.000
_cell.length_b   1.000
_cell.length_c   1.000
_cell.angle_alpha   90.00
_cell.angle_beta   90.00
_cell.angle_gamma   90.00
#
_symmetry.space_group_name_H-M   'P 1'
#
loop_
_entity.id
_entity.type
_entity.pdbx_description
1 polymer ?
#
loop_
_entity_poly.entity_id
_entity_poly.type
_entity_poly.pdbx_seq_one_letter_code
_entity_poly.pdbx_strand_id
1 'polypeptide(L)'
;GRCRADDLAAPERPGYRRVPGAAASLSRSLAARRAGGDDEAPRTAPAENGLKRADYEAREDALLAPWAMRSARSRGRAHPEEEHPLRTSFQRDRDRIIHSTAFRRLEYKTQVFVNHEGDYYRTRLTHTMEGAQITRTMARALQLNEDLAEAVVLAHDLGHTPFGHAGERVLNGLMEPYGGFEHNAQSLRIVDLLEERYPEFPGLNLTWEVREGIVKHSSEYDRPLVRAFDPELAPCLEAQIADFADEIAYNCHDIDDGLQSGMLDPRDLSDLRIWSAAFREARAAAPDAPFSILRYQTVRRILDAMVTDLIGNIERALREHRIASNEDLRRVRPRLVEYSEGMGPQVRELKDFLMEHLYRHVRVTRMGMKAK
;
A
#
# COMPACT_ATOMS: atom_id res chain seq x y z
N GLY A 1 -49.52 -9.98 -13.43
CA GLY A 1 -49.97 -8.65 -13.23
C GLY A 1 -48.86 -7.67 -13.58
N ARG A 2 -49.04 -6.82 -14.58
CA ARG A 2 -48.07 -5.80 -15.01
C ARG A 2 -48.09 -4.67 -13.99
N CYS A 3 -46.98 -4.32 -13.35
CA CYS A 3 -46.81 -3.08 -12.60
C CYS A 3 -46.49 -1.94 -13.57
N ARG A 4 -47.23 -0.85 -13.45
CA ARG A 4 -47.07 0.41 -14.22
C ARG A 4 -45.91 1.23 -13.60
N ALA A 5 -45.16 1.91 -14.47
CA ALA A 5 -43.96 2.70 -14.16
C ALA A 5 -44.27 4.16 -13.88
N ASP A 6 -45.18 4.49 -12.94
CA ASP A 6 -45.60 5.88 -12.69
C ASP A 6 -45.75 6.24 -11.21
N ASP A 7 -44.90 5.76 -10.29
CA ASP A 7 -44.89 6.22 -8.90
C ASP A 7 -43.48 6.24 -8.28
N LEU A 8 -42.59 7.08 -8.79
CA LEU A 8 -41.39 7.49 -8.11
C LEU A 8 -41.15 8.99 -8.21
N ALA A 9 -41.91 9.74 -7.40
CA ALA A 9 -41.60 11.13 -7.11
C ALA A 9 -40.41 11.18 -6.12
N ALA A 10 -39.30 11.77 -6.55
CA ALA A 10 -38.14 12.02 -5.70
C ALA A 10 -38.44 13.15 -4.70
N PRO A 11 -37.94 13.08 -3.44
CA PRO A 11 -38.10 14.15 -2.47
C PRO A 11 -37.28 15.38 -2.84
N GLU A 12 -37.89 16.58 -2.73
CA GLU A 12 -37.27 17.88 -2.94
C GLU A 12 -36.13 18.12 -1.94
N ARG A 13 -34.97 18.55 -2.46
CA ARG A 13 -33.79 18.96 -1.66
C ARG A 13 -34.04 20.40 -1.12
N PRO A 14 -33.66 20.70 0.16
CA PRO A 14 -33.75 22.04 0.69
C PRO A 14 -32.74 22.98 0.01
N GLY A 15 -33.25 24.18 -0.36
CA GLY A 15 -32.56 25.15 -1.18
C GLY A 15 -31.31 25.75 -0.57
N TYR A 16 -30.24 25.70 -1.32
CA TYR A 16 -29.02 26.50 -1.10
C TYR A 16 -29.32 27.96 -1.50
N ARG A 17 -29.30 28.88 -0.54
CA ARG A 17 -29.33 30.33 -0.80
C ARG A 17 -28.03 30.74 -1.52
N ARG A 18 -28.15 31.24 -2.73
CA ARG A 18 -27.05 31.95 -3.43
C ARG A 18 -26.77 33.26 -2.73
N VAL A 19 -25.50 33.46 -2.36
CA VAL A 19 -24.98 34.77 -1.93
C VAL A 19 -24.64 35.56 -3.22
N PRO A 20 -25.20 36.74 -3.47
CA PRO A 20 -24.81 37.57 -4.62
C PRO A 20 -23.59 38.45 -4.27
N GLY A 21 -22.60 38.46 -5.14
CA GLY A 21 -21.55 39.50 -5.15
C GLY A 21 -20.13 39.06 -4.98
N ALA A 22 -19.48 38.51 -6.02
CA ALA A 22 -17.99 38.55 -6.19
C ALA A 22 -17.57 38.18 -7.62
N ALA A 23 -18.27 38.65 -8.65
CA ALA A 23 -17.88 38.33 -10.06
C ALA A 23 -17.73 39.56 -10.95
N ALA A 24 -17.51 40.75 -10.43
CA ALA A 24 -17.49 41.99 -11.24
C ALA A 24 -16.18 42.82 -11.15
N SER A 25 -15.07 42.33 -10.61
CA SER A 25 -13.86 43.16 -10.49
C SER A 25 -12.60 42.61 -11.21
N LEU A 26 -12.66 41.50 -11.91
CA LEU A 26 -11.49 40.90 -12.58
C LEU A 26 -11.45 41.05 -14.10
N SER A 27 -12.45 41.73 -14.74
CA SER A 27 -12.47 41.86 -16.20
C SER A 27 -11.97 43.20 -16.76
N ARG A 28 -11.43 44.13 -15.94
CA ARG A 28 -10.98 45.46 -16.40
C ARG A 28 -9.48 45.72 -16.40
N SER A 29 -8.62 44.78 -16.02
CA SER A 29 -7.16 45.00 -16.00
C SER A 29 -6.39 44.36 -17.15
N LEU A 30 -7.02 43.67 -18.09
CA LEU A 30 -6.35 42.97 -19.21
C LEU A 30 -6.47 43.65 -20.57
N ALA A 31 -7.06 44.85 -20.66
CA ALA A 31 -7.30 45.55 -21.93
C ALA A 31 -6.30 46.70 -22.24
N ALA A 32 -5.32 46.97 -21.41
CA ALA A 32 -4.45 48.18 -21.56
C ALA A 32 -2.96 47.90 -21.75
N ARG A 33 -2.58 46.77 -22.39
CA ARG A 33 -1.18 46.59 -22.84
C ARG A 33 -1.12 45.94 -24.21
N ARG A 34 -1.57 46.68 -25.25
CA ARG A 34 -1.25 46.38 -26.65
C ARG A 34 -0.99 47.71 -27.37
N ALA A 35 0.26 48.14 -27.31
CA ALA A 35 0.88 49.02 -28.34
C ALA A 35 2.37 49.11 -28.02
N GLY A 36 3.22 48.53 -28.86
CA GLY A 36 4.65 48.77 -28.80
C GLY A 36 5.52 47.59 -29.22
N GLY A 37 6.00 47.56 -30.49
CA GLY A 37 7.29 47.00 -30.86
C GLY A 37 7.28 45.53 -31.33
N ASP A 38 7.32 45.38 -32.65
CA ASP A 38 7.72 44.15 -33.36
C ASP A 38 9.19 43.85 -33.07
N ASP A 39 9.44 42.81 -32.27
CA ASP A 39 10.65 41.99 -32.31
C ASP A 39 10.19 40.55 -32.14
N GLU A 40 9.91 39.93 -33.26
CA GLU A 40 9.49 38.54 -33.38
C GLU A 40 10.71 37.66 -33.22
N ALA A 41 11.09 37.38 -31.95
CA ALA A 41 11.92 36.23 -31.66
C ALA A 41 11.17 34.97 -32.14
N PRO A 42 11.82 33.98 -32.80
CA PRO A 42 11.14 32.82 -33.33
C PRO A 42 10.42 32.13 -32.18
N ARG A 43 9.09 32.11 -32.24
CA ARG A 43 8.27 31.26 -31.39
C ARG A 43 8.69 29.83 -31.66
N THR A 44 9.57 29.28 -30.81
CA THR A 44 9.74 27.84 -30.72
C THR A 44 8.37 27.27 -30.55
N ALA A 45 7.89 26.47 -31.47
CA ALA A 45 6.68 25.71 -31.35
C ALA A 45 6.70 25.02 -29.98
N PRO A 46 5.58 24.96 -29.21
CA PRO A 46 5.55 24.23 -27.99
C PRO A 46 6.04 22.82 -28.32
N ALA A 47 7.03 22.34 -27.55
CA ALA A 47 7.61 21.04 -27.79
C ALA A 47 6.46 20.03 -27.82
N GLU A 48 6.21 19.38 -28.94
CA GLU A 48 5.23 18.31 -29.15
C GLU A 48 5.60 17.04 -28.32
N ASN A 49 6.55 17.15 -27.40
CA ASN A 49 7.21 16.06 -26.73
C ASN A 49 6.89 16.01 -25.23
N GLY A 50 5.64 15.66 -24.89
CA GLY A 50 5.40 14.98 -23.62
C GLY A 50 6.14 13.64 -23.60
N LEU A 51 6.65 13.22 -22.42
CA LEU A 51 7.33 11.93 -22.28
C LEU A 51 6.40 10.79 -22.71
N LYS A 52 6.92 9.89 -23.52
CA LYS A 52 6.25 8.67 -23.96
C LYS A 52 6.68 7.48 -23.10
N ARG A 53 5.98 6.36 -23.20
CA ARG A 53 6.32 5.11 -22.49
C ARG A 53 7.80 4.74 -22.66
N ALA A 54 8.31 4.80 -23.89
CA ALA A 54 9.70 4.48 -24.17
C ALA A 54 10.72 5.38 -23.44
N ASP A 55 10.35 6.64 -23.16
CA ASP A 55 11.22 7.56 -22.41
C ASP A 55 11.28 7.17 -20.93
N TYR A 56 10.16 6.67 -20.35
CA TYR A 56 10.12 6.13 -18.97
C TYR A 56 10.92 4.83 -18.89
N GLU A 57 10.76 3.92 -19.83
CA GLU A 57 11.52 2.67 -19.90
C GLU A 57 13.03 2.91 -20.05
N ALA A 58 13.43 3.89 -20.84
CA ALA A 58 14.84 4.31 -20.96
C ALA A 58 15.38 4.90 -19.63
N ARG A 59 14.56 5.63 -18.89
CA ARG A 59 14.92 6.12 -17.56
C ARG A 59 15.04 4.97 -16.55
N GLU A 60 14.17 3.98 -16.59
CA GLU A 60 14.31 2.78 -15.78
C GLU A 60 15.65 2.08 -16.04
N ASP A 61 16.03 1.91 -17.31
CA ASP A 61 17.33 1.30 -17.66
C ASP A 61 18.53 2.10 -17.18
N ALA A 62 18.43 3.43 -17.16
CA ALA A 62 19.52 4.32 -16.74
C ALA A 62 19.65 4.48 -15.22
N LEU A 63 18.54 4.42 -14.46
CA LEU A 63 18.51 4.83 -13.07
C LEU A 63 18.31 3.67 -12.08
N LEU A 64 17.65 2.59 -12.50
CA LEU A 64 17.36 1.48 -11.60
C LEU A 64 18.58 0.58 -11.39
N ALA A 65 18.66 0.00 -10.20
CA ALA A 65 19.71 -0.96 -9.83
C ALA A 65 19.68 -2.21 -10.74
N PRO A 66 20.79 -2.93 -10.93
CA PRO A 66 20.85 -4.10 -11.82
C PRO A 66 19.85 -5.21 -11.47
N TRP A 67 19.52 -5.36 -10.22
CA TRP A 67 18.58 -6.35 -9.68
C TRP A 67 17.11 -5.90 -9.68
N ALA A 68 16.83 -4.63 -9.98
CA ALA A 68 15.49 -4.10 -10.04
C ALA A 68 14.73 -4.59 -11.28
N MET A 69 13.41 -4.74 -11.16
CA MET A 69 12.54 -5.04 -12.29
C MET A 69 12.39 -3.83 -13.21
N ARG A 70 12.33 -4.07 -14.51
CA ARG A 70 12.09 -3.06 -15.53
C ARG A 70 10.80 -3.35 -16.26
N SER A 71 10.00 -2.32 -16.48
CA SER A 71 8.69 -2.45 -17.14
C SER A 71 8.81 -3.08 -18.53
N ALA A 72 9.84 -2.70 -19.30
CA ALA A 72 10.11 -3.27 -20.62
C ALA A 72 10.54 -4.74 -20.60
N ARG A 73 10.95 -5.28 -19.45
CA ARG A 73 11.36 -6.68 -19.26
C ARG A 73 10.34 -7.48 -18.46
N SER A 74 9.13 -6.98 -18.30
CA SER A 74 8.04 -7.73 -17.69
C SER A 74 7.76 -9.02 -18.47
N ARG A 75 7.42 -10.08 -17.75
CA ARG A 75 6.92 -11.34 -18.33
C ARG A 75 5.54 -11.20 -18.97
N GLY A 76 4.97 -9.99 -18.88
CA GLY A 76 3.73 -9.62 -19.56
C GLY A 76 2.47 -10.04 -18.82
N ARG A 77 1.38 -10.06 -19.56
CA ARG A 77 0.01 -10.25 -19.09
C ARG A 77 -0.54 -11.58 -19.57
N ALA A 78 -1.55 -12.12 -18.87
CA ALA A 78 -2.22 -13.36 -19.28
C ALA A 78 -2.98 -13.18 -20.61
N HIS A 79 -3.61 -12.01 -20.80
CA HIS A 79 -4.32 -11.66 -22.03
C HIS A 79 -3.53 -10.61 -22.78
N PRO A 80 -3.16 -10.82 -24.07
CA PRO A 80 -2.45 -9.82 -24.87
C PRO A 80 -3.24 -8.53 -25.01
N GLU A 81 -2.58 -7.40 -24.88
CA GLU A 81 -3.15 -6.06 -25.04
C GLU A 81 -2.15 -5.15 -25.73
N GLU A 82 -2.65 -4.13 -26.42
CA GLU A 82 -1.81 -3.07 -26.94
C GLU A 82 -1.17 -2.28 -25.79
N GLU A 83 0.10 -1.94 -25.99
CA GLU A 83 0.83 -1.13 -25.02
C GLU A 83 0.35 0.32 -25.03
N HIS A 84 0.28 0.92 -23.86
CA HIS A 84 -0.16 2.31 -23.75
C HIS A 84 0.95 3.27 -24.18
N PRO A 85 0.66 4.32 -24.95
CA PRO A 85 1.69 5.21 -25.51
C PRO A 85 2.43 6.05 -24.44
N LEU A 86 1.80 6.26 -23.25
CA LEU A 86 2.33 7.14 -22.20
C LEU A 86 2.70 6.42 -20.89
N ARG A 87 2.11 5.26 -20.61
CA ARG A 87 2.26 4.57 -19.32
C ARG A 87 3.00 3.26 -19.49
N THR A 88 3.93 2.97 -18.58
CA THR A 88 4.60 1.65 -18.49
C THR A 88 3.61 0.57 -18.05
N SER A 89 4.00 -0.69 -18.17
CA SER A 89 3.17 -1.84 -17.78
C SER A 89 2.81 -1.79 -16.29
N PHE A 90 3.76 -1.46 -15.41
CA PHE A 90 3.54 -1.40 -13.96
C PHE A 90 2.72 -0.17 -13.54
N GLN A 91 2.86 0.97 -14.21
CA GLN A 91 1.95 2.10 -14.02
C GLN A 91 0.50 1.73 -14.34
N ARG A 92 0.28 0.99 -15.44
CA ARG A 92 -1.06 0.51 -15.79
C ARG A 92 -1.62 -0.42 -14.73
N ASP A 93 -0.81 -1.28 -14.14
CA ASP A 93 -1.23 -2.20 -13.09
C ASP A 93 -1.67 -1.45 -11.83
N ARG A 94 -0.85 -0.52 -11.35
CA ARG A 94 -1.20 0.35 -10.24
C ARG A 94 -2.53 1.08 -10.46
N ASP A 95 -2.69 1.70 -11.62
CA ASP A 95 -3.91 2.42 -11.98
C ASP A 95 -5.14 1.47 -11.99
N ARG A 96 -5.00 0.26 -12.54
CA ARG A 96 -6.07 -0.74 -12.57
C ARG A 96 -6.50 -1.18 -11.17
N ILE A 97 -5.54 -1.37 -10.27
CA ILE A 97 -5.80 -1.73 -8.88
C ILE A 97 -6.57 -0.61 -8.17
N ILE A 98 -6.09 0.63 -8.24
CA ILE A 98 -6.72 1.80 -7.59
C ILE A 98 -8.16 1.99 -8.09
N HIS A 99 -8.41 1.76 -9.38
CA HIS A 99 -9.75 1.90 -9.96
C HIS A 99 -10.63 0.67 -9.77
N SER A 100 -10.16 -0.43 -9.17
CA SER A 100 -10.96 -1.64 -8.94
C SER A 100 -12.07 -1.44 -7.90
N THR A 101 -13.09 -2.28 -7.94
CA THR A 101 -14.15 -2.29 -6.94
C THR A 101 -13.63 -2.83 -5.61
N ALA A 102 -12.76 -3.83 -5.66
CA ALA A 102 -12.15 -4.44 -4.49
C ALA A 102 -11.32 -3.43 -3.70
N PHE A 103 -10.54 -2.55 -4.37
CA PHE A 103 -9.76 -1.52 -3.72
C PHE A 103 -10.65 -0.51 -2.95
N ARG A 104 -11.73 -0.04 -3.55
CA ARG A 104 -12.69 0.84 -2.86
C ARG A 104 -13.36 0.18 -1.65
N ARG A 105 -13.56 -1.16 -1.69
CA ARG A 105 -14.13 -1.91 -0.56
C ARG A 105 -13.21 -2.01 0.64
N LEU A 106 -11.90 -1.75 0.50
CA LEU A 106 -10.97 -1.69 1.63
C LEU A 106 -11.35 -0.62 2.66
N GLU A 107 -12.06 0.43 2.24
CA GLU A 107 -12.61 1.45 3.15
C GLU A 107 -13.57 0.87 4.20
N TYR A 108 -14.29 -0.19 3.85
CA TYR A 108 -15.30 -0.82 4.72
C TYR A 108 -14.78 -2.08 5.42
N LYS A 109 -13.48 -2.38 5.28
CA LYS A 109 -12.81 -3.49 5.97
C LYS A 109 -12.01 -2.95 7.14
N THR A 110 -12.23 -3.51 8.31
CA THR A 110 -11.48 -3.14 9.52
C THR A 110 -10.04 -3.61 9.45
N GLN A 111 -9.10 -2.80 9.95
CA GLN A 111 -7.72 -3.22 10.20
C GLN A 111 -7.68 -4.00 11.54
N VAL A 112 -7.77 -3.33 12.66
CA VAL A 112 -7.87 -3.92 14.00
C VAL A 112 -9.14 -3.47 14.69
N PHE A 113 -9.45 -2.17 14.64
CA PHE A 113 -10.60 -1.56 15.29
C PHE A 113 -11.79 -1.43 14.36
N VAL A 114 -13.01 -1.63 14.87
CA VAL A 114 -14.22 -1.46 14.07
C VAL A 114 -14.59 0.01 14.00
N ASN A 115 -14.74 0.56 12.79
CA ASN A 115 -14.89 1.99 12.50
C ASN A 115 -16.10 2.66 13.18
N HIS A 116 -17.12 1.91 13.60
CA HIS A 116 -18.27 2.50 14.28
C HIS A 116 -17.97 2.97 15.75
N GLU A 117 -16.79 2.62 16.30
CA GLU A 117 -16.35 3.12 17.62
C GLU A 117 -15.60 4.47 17.53
N GLY A 118 -15.25 4.92 16.29
CA GLY A 118 -14.62 6.22 16.04
C GLY A 118 -14.19 6.34 14.56
N ASP A 119 -14.46 7.48 13.97
CA ASP A 119 -14.18 7.79 12.55
C ASP A 119 -12.69 8.03 12.25
N TYR A 120 -11.85 8.04 13.25
CA TYR A 120 -10.40 8.28 13.15
C TYR A 120 -9.57 6.99 13.15
N TYR A 121 -10.17 5.81 13.41
CA TYR A 121 -9.46 4.54 13.32
C TYR A 121 -9.17 4.17 11.87
N ARG A 122 -8.00 3.54 11.65
CA ARG A 122 -7.55 3.16 10.32
C ARG A 122 -8.41 2.05 9.73
N THR A 123 -8.83 2.27 8.48
CA THR A 123 -9.41 1.24 7.61
C THR A 123 -8.29 0.50 6.88
N ARG A 124 -8.58 -0.64 6.25
CA ARG A 124 -7.60 -1.30 5.38
C ARG A 124 -7.18 -0.40 4.22
N LEU A 125 -8.04 0.48 3.72
CA LEU A 125 -7.69 1.43 2.67
C LEU A 125 -6.59 2.40 3.13
N THR A 126 -6.78 3.04 4.30
CA THR A 126 -5.79 3.98 4.82
C THR A 126 -4.47 3.29 5.18
N HIS A 127 -4.53 2.09 5.77
CA HIS A 127 -3.36 1.26 6.01
C HIS A 127 -2.60 0.94 4.71
N THR A 128 -3.29 0.45 3.67
CA THR A 128 -2.68 0.13 2.37
C THR A 128 -2.03 1.37 1.73
N MET A 129 -2.64 2.56 1.85
CA MET A 129 -2.06 3.81 1.35
C MET A 129 -0.79 4.22 2.11
N GLU A 130 -0.78 4.09 3.43
CA GLU A 130 0.41 4.37 4.26
C GLU A 130 1.52 3.34 3.98
N GLY A 131 1.18 2.04 3.82
CA GLY A 131 2.10 1.00 3.36
C GLY A 131 2.70 1.32 1.98
N ALA A 132 1.89 1.80 1.04
CA ALA A 132 2.37 2.21 -0.29
C ALA A 132 3.37 3.37 -0.22
N GLN A 133 3.16 4.34 0.67
CA GLN A 133 4.10 5.43 0.90
C GLN A 133 5.44 4.92 1.43
N ILE A 134 5.43 4.00 2.41
CA ILE A 134 6.64 3.38 2.96
C ILE A 134 7.37 2.60 1.88
N THR A 135 6.66 1.73 1.16
CA THR A 135 7.20 0.90 0.07
C THR A 135 7.89 1.74 -1.00
N ARG A 136 7.26 2.84 -1.43
CA ARG A 136 7.86 3.76 -2.42
C ARG A 136 9.13 4.44 -1.88
N THR A 137 9.15 4.80 -0.61
CA THR A 137 10.35 5.38 0.02
C THR A 137 11.52 4.39 -0.01
N MET A 138 11.26 3.14 0.34
CA MET A 138 12.25 2.07 0.29
C MET A 138 12.70 1.76 -1.15
N ALA A 139 11.73 1.63 -2.08
CA ALA A 139 12.02 1.37 -3.49
C ALA A 139 12.91 2.45 -4.09
N ARG A 140 12.62 3.73 -3.82
CA ARG A 140 13.43 4.85 -4.27
C ARG A 140 14.85 4.83 -3.69
N ALA A 141 15.00 4.57 -2.39
CA ALA A 141 16.29 4.50 -1.72
C ALA A 141 17.17 3.36 -2.29
N LEU A 142 16.55 2.23 -2.64
CA LEU A 142 17.21 1.04 -3.18
C LEU A 142 17.30 1.03 -4.72
N GLN A 143 16.89 2.12 -5.41
CA GLN A 143 16.83 2.24 -6.86
C GLN A 143 16.03 1.12 -7.53
N LEU A 144 14.90 0.73 -6.93
CA LEU A 144 13.95 -0.26 -7.44
C LEU A 144 12.82 0.41 -8.24
N ASN A 145 12.00 -0.39 -8.91
CA ASN A 145 10.83 0.09 -9.63
C ASN A 145 9.70 0.48 -8.68
N GLU A 146 9.52 1.79 -8.46
CA GLU A 146 8.51 2.33 -7.55
C GLU A 146 7.08 1.92 -7.95
N ASP A 147 6.76 1.93 -9.26
CA ASP A 147 5.42 1.61 -9.75
C ASP A 147 5.06 0.14 -9.51
N LEU A 148 6.03 -0.78 -9.67
CA LEU A 148 5.83 -2.20 -9.35
C LEU A 148 5.65 -2.41 -7.84
N ALA A 149 6.53 -1.84 -7.03
CA ALA A 149 6.48 -1.97 -5.58
C ALA A 149 5.15 -1.42 -5.02
N GLU A 150 4.70 -0.26 -5.51
CA GLU A 150 3.41 0.33 -5.16
C GLU A 150 2.24 -0.56 -5.62
N ALA A 151 2.27 -1.09 -6.83
CA ALA A 151 1.21 -1.96 -7.34
C ALA A 151 1.05 -3.24 -6.49
N VAL A 152 2.15 -3.85 -6.05
CA VAL A 152 2.12 -5.05 -5.20
C VAL A 152 1.47 -4.74 -3.86
N VAL A 153 1.92 -3.69 -3.16
CA VAL A 153 1.36 -3.36 -1.84
C VAL A 153 -0.09 -2.86 -1.92
N LEU A 154 -0.50 -2.18 -3.00
CA LEU A 154 -1.89 -1.78 -3.18
C LEU A 154 -2.83 -2.98 -3.41
N ALA A 155 -2.30 -4.10 -3.91
CA ALA A 155 -3.10 -5.27 -4.26
C ALA A 155 -3.12 -6.37 -3.18
N HIS A 156 -2.16 -6.39 -2.23
CA HIS A 156 -2.00 -7.51 -1.31
C HIS A 156 -3.26 -7.79 -0.47
N ASP A 157 -3.92 -6.74 -0.02
CA ASP A 157 -5.07 -6.80 0.91
C ASP A 157 -6.45 -6.94 0.24
N LEU A 158 -6.53 -6.99 -1.10
CA LEU A 158 -7.82 -6.98 -1.83
C LEU A 158 -8.73 -8.15 -1.45
N GLY A 159 -8.14 -9.31 -1.17
CA GLY A 159 -8.84 -10.56 -0.83
C GLY A 159 -9.21 -10.72 0.64
N HIS A 160 -8.79 -9.84 1.52
CA HIS A 160 -9.11 -9.95 2.94
C HIS A 160 -10.62 -9.92 3.21
N THR A 161 -11.03 -10.73 4.20
CA THR A 161 -12.40 -10.79 4.67
C THR A 161 -12.73 -9.59 5.57
N PRO A 162 -14.02 -9.24 5.76
CA PRO A 162 -14.46 -8.43 6.89
C PRO A 162 -13.97 -9.03 8.21
N PHE A 163 -13.62 -8.20 9.18
CA PHE A 163 -13.09 -8.60 10.49
C PHE A 163 -11.72 -9.30 10.47
N GLY A 164 -10.91 -9.07 9.43
CA GLY A 164 -9.53 -9.55 9.31
C GLY A 164 -9.40 -11.06 9.47
N HIS A 165 -8.36 -11.53 10.14
CA HIS A 165 -8.10 -12.97 10.35
C HIS A 165 -9.19 -13.70 11.16
N ALA A 166 -10.02 -12.99 11.94
CA ALA A 166 -11.16 -13.65 12.63
C ALA A 166 -12.22 -14.11 11.62
N GLY A 167 -12.56 -13.24 10.65
CA GLY A 167 -13.46 -13.57 9.55
C GLY A 167 -12.87 -14.62 8.62
N GLU A 168 -11.58 -14.54 8.35
CA GLU A 168 -10.86 -15.51 7.50
C GLU A 168 -10.91 -16.93 8.09
N ARG A 169 -10.60 -17.10 9.39
CA ARG A 169 -10.69 -18.41 10.06
C ARG A 169 -12.09 -19.04 9.97
N VAL A 170 -13.13 -18.22 10.13
CA VAL A 170 -14.52 -18.70 10.00
C VAL A 170 -14.82 -19.12 8.57
N LEU A 171 -14.47 -18.26 7.61
CA LEU A 171 -14.72 -18.54 6.21
C LEU A 171 -13.90 -19.74 5.72
N ASN A 172 -12.64 -19.88 6.14
CA ASN A 172 -11.82 -21.05 5.83
C ASN A 172 -12.45 -22.35 6.34
N GLY A 173 -12.96 -22.38 7.57
CA GLY A 173 -13.67 -23.54 8.10
C GLY A 173 -14.95 -23.88 7.33
N LEU A 174 -15.75 -22.87 6.95
CA LEU A 174 -16.96 -23.08 6.14
C LEU A 174 -16.65 -23.56 4.72
N MET A 175 -15.50 -23.15 4.18
CA MET A 175 -15.05 -23.47 2.84
C MET A 175 -14.19 -24.76 2.78
N GLU A 176 -13.92 -25.43 3.89
CA GLU A 176 -13.10 -26.63 3.96
C GLU A 176 -13.51 -27.71 2.92
N PRO A 177 -14.81 -28.02 2.73
CA PRO A 177 -15.26 -28.99 1.69
C PRO A 177 -14.96 -28.53 0.25
N TYR A 178 -14.66 -27.26 0.04
CA TYR A 178 -14.42 -26.62 -1.26
C TYR A 178 -12.97 -26.22 -1.47
N GLY A 179 -12.05 -26.64 -0.60
CA GLY A 179 -10.61 -26.35 -0.69
C GLY A 179 -10.12 -25.25 0.25
N GLY A 180 -10.99 -24.75 1.14
CA GLY A 180 -10.64 -23.73 2.12
C GLY A 180 -10.72 -22.29 1.58
N PHE A 181 -10.27 -21.35 2.38
CA PHE A 181 -10.15 -19.93 2.05
C PHE A 181 -8.83 -19.37 2.59
N GLU A 182 -8.13 -18.63 1.74
CA GLU A 182 -6.90 -17.92 2.10
C GLU A 182 -6.91 -16.58 1.33
N HIS A 183 -6.59 -15.48 2.01
CA HIS A 183 -6.79 -14.12 1.48
C HIS A 183 -5.87 -13.76 0.31
N ASN A 184 -4.62 -14.27 0.23
CA ASN A 184 -3.73 -14.02 -0.91
C ASN A 184 -4.22 -14.74 -2.17
N ALA A 185 -4.69 -15.99 -2.03
CA ALA A 185 -5.34 -16.72 -3.12
C ALA A 185 -6.62 -15.99 -3.58
N GLN A 186 -7.38 -15.43 -2.64
CA GLN A 186 -8.56 -14.64 -2.96
C GLN A 186 -8.19 -13.29 -3.60
N SER A 187 -7.09 -12.63 -3.19
CA SER A 187 -6.58 -11.42 -3.85
C SER A 187 -6.23 -11.71 -5.30
N LEU A 188 -5.51 -12.82 -5.56
CA LEU A 188 -5.24 -13.26 -6.93
C LEU A 188 -6.53 -13.53 -7.71
N ARG A 189 -7.49 -14.25 -7.11
CA ARG A 189 -8.77 -14.54 -7.74
C ARG A 189 -9.55 -13.29 -8.11
N ILE A 190 -9.50 -12.24 -7.26
CA ILE A 190 -10.14 -10.95 -7.54
C ILE A 190 -9.51 -10.30 -8.77
N VAL A 191 -8.19 -10.20 -8.81
CA VAL A 191 -7.49 -9.51 -9.90
C VAL A 191 -7.47 -10.32 -11.21
N ASP A 192 -7.59 -11.63 -11.16
CA ASP A 192 -7.58 -12.49 -12.33
C ASP A 192 -8.98 -12.77 -12.90
N LEU A 193 -10.03 -12.79 -12.04
CA LEU A 193 -11.35 -13.30 -12.46
C LEU A 193 -12.54 -12.41 -12.05
N LEU A 194 -12.56 -11.85 -10.82
CA LEU A 194 -13.80 -11.34 -10.24
C LEU A 194 -14.05 -9.85 -10.53
N GLU A 195 -13.03 -9.07 -10.88
CA GLU A 195 -13.24 -7.69 -11.33
C GLU A 195 -13.74 -7.69 -12.77
N GLU A 196 -14.90 -7.09 -12.98
CA GLU A 196 -15.53 -6.97 -14.31
C GLU A 196 -15.33 -5.54 -14.82
N ARG A 197 -14.25 -5.29 -15.58
CA ARG A 197 -13.85 -3.96 -16.05
C ARG A 197 -13.66 -3.88 -17.55
N TYR A 198 -13.30 -4.99 -18.16
CA TYR A 198 -12.89 -5.05 -19.56
C TYR A 198 -13.76 -6.08 -20.29
N PRO A 199 -14.30 -5.73 -21.48
CA PRO A 199 -15.12 -6.68 -22.24
C PRO A 199 -14.30 -7.83 -22.86
N GLU A 200 -12.97 -7.64 -23.02
CA GLU A 200 -12.09 -8.58 -23.72
C GLU A 200 -11.60 -9.72 -22.84
N PHE A 201 -11.58 -9.52 -21.51
CA PHE A 201 -11.03 -10.49 -20.55
C PHE A 201 -11.61 -10.31 -19.15
N PRO A 202 -11.63 -11.37 -18.33
CA PRO A 202 -11.99 -11.29 -16.92
C PRO A 202 -10.87 -10.64 -16.11
N GLY A 203 -11.21 -10.10 -14.94
CA GLY A 203 -10.25 -9.54 -14.00
C GLY A 203 -9.64 -8.21 -14.46
N LEU A 204 -8.46 -7.93 -13.92
CA LEU A 204 -7.69 -6.72 -14.19
C LEU A 204 -6.56 -6.94 -15.20
N ASN A 205 -6.25 -8.19 -15.56
CA ASN A 205 -5.16 -8.56 -16.45
C ASN A 205 -3.83 -7.90 -16.05
N LEU A 206 -3.42 -8.08 -14.78
CA LEU A 206 -2.18 -7.54 -14.26
C LEU A 206 -0.96 -8.28 -14.82
N THR A 207 0.22 -7.66 -14.73
CA THR A 207 1.48 -8.30 -15.11
C THR A 207 1.80 -9.49 -14.21
N TRP A 208 2.64 -10.37 -14.71
CA TRP A 208 3.08 -11.58 -13.99
C TRP A 208 3.74 -11.22 -12.66
N GLU A 209 4.54 -10.16 -12.61
CA GLU A 209 5.30 -9.72 -11.44
C GLU A 209 4.38 -9.25 -10.30
N VAL A 210 3.36 -8.47 -10.61
CA VAL A 210 2.37 -8.03 -9.60
C VAL A 210 1.60 -9.23 -9.06
N ARG A 211 1.16 -10.15 -9.93
CA ARG A 211 0.43 -11.36 -9.54
C ARG A 211 1.29 -12.29 -8.68
N GLU A 212 2.58 -12.45 -9.02
CA GLU A 212 3.53 -13.20 -8.19
C GLU A 212 3.71 -12.54 -6.82
N GLY A 213 3.86 -11.19 -6.79
CA GLY A 213 3.98 -10.43 -5.55
C GLY A 213 2.78 -10.62 -4.61
N ILE A 214 1.55 -10.58 -5.16
CA ILE A 214 0.33 -10.84 -4.39
C ILE A 214 0.35 -12.24 -3.76
N VAL A 215 0.68 -13.28 -4.54
CA VAL A 215 0.63 -14.67 -4.08
C VAL A 215 1.74 -15.01 -3.10
N LYS A 216 2.93 -14.45 -3.32
CA LYS A 216 4.10 -14.68 -2.49
C LYS A 216 4.22 -13.67 -1.34
N HIS A 217 3.26 -12.76 -1.21
CA HIS A 217 3.14 -11.94 -0.01
C HIS A 217 3.02 -12.86 1.20
N SER A 218 3.94 -12.73 2.14
CA SER A 218 3.96 -13.62 3.30
C SER A 218 4.29 -12.83 4.55
N SER A 219 3.37 -12.88 5.49
CA SER A 219 3.65 -12.59 6.90
C SER A 219 3.96 -13.87 7.66
N GLU A 220 4.29 -13.77 8.94
CA GLU A 220 4.42 -14.95 9.83
C GLU A 220 3.16 -15.82 9.87
N TYR A 221 2.02 -15.27 9.47
CA TYR A 221 0.70 -15.89 9.58
C TYR A 221 0.20 -16.51 8.26
N ASP A 222 0.83 -16.19 7.13
CA ASP A 222 0.35 -16.52 5.80
C ASP A 222 1.22 -17.57 5.12
N ARG A 223 0.57 -18.61 4.57
CA ARG A 223 1.22 -19.67 3.80
C ARG A 223 0.48 -19.85 2.47
N PRO A 224 0.81 -19.06 1.45
CA PRO A 224 0.12 -19.16 0.16
C PRO A 224 0.35 -20.52 -0.51
N LEU A 225 -0.75 -21.14 -0.96
CA LEU A 225 -0.77 -22.48 -1.57
C LEU A 225 -0.88 -22.45 -3.10
N VAL A 226 -0.66 -21.30 -3.75
CA VAL A 226 -0.89 -21.18 -5.19
C VAL A 226 0.28 -21.74 -5.99
N ARG A 227 0.05 -22.87 -6.68
CA ARG A 227 1.04 -23.55 -7.53
C ARG A 227 1.36 -22.84 -8.85
N ALA A 228 0.71 -21.71 -9.15
CA ALA A 228 0.89 -20.99 -10.41
C ALA A 228 2.25 -20.31 -10.56
N PHE A 229 2.97 -20.13 -9.45
CA PHE A 229 4.28 -19.48 -9.40
C PHE A 229 5.31 -20.43 -8.79
N ASP A 230 6.54 -20.40 -9.31
CA ASP A 230 7.60 -21.29 -8.87
C ASP A 230 7.88 -21.10 -7.35
N PRO A 231 7.63 -22.13 -6.51
CA PRO A 231 7.82 -22.03 -5.07
C PRO A 231 9.30 -21.96 -4.67
N GLU A 232 10.21 -22.40 -5.54
CA GLU A 232 11.66 -22.42 -5.28
C GLU A 232 12.32 -21.06 -5.52
N LEU A 233 11.64 -20.13 -6.17
CA LEU A 233 12.16 -18.79 -6.41
C LEU A 233 11.53 -17.78 -5.45
N ALA A 234 12.34 -16.89 -4.89
CA ALA A 234 11.84 -15.72 -4.18
C ALA A 234 11.14 -14.75 -5.15
N PRO A 235 10.18 -13.92 -4.73
CA PRO A 235 9.69 -12.84 -5.56
C PRO A 235 10.79 -11.80 -5.81
N CYS A 236 10.55 -10.86 -6.74
CA CYS A 236 11.46 -9.72 -6.94
C CYS A 236 11.63 -8.88 -5.67
N LEU A 237 12.66 -8.04 -5.63
CA LEU A 237 12.96 -7.25 -4.44
C LEU A 237 11.85 -6.24 -4.14
N GLU A 238 11.21 -5.70 -5.17
CA GLU A 238 10.04 -4.83 -5.06
C GLU A 238 8.90 -5.46 -4.27
N ALA A 239 8.64 -6.76 -4.49
CA ALA A 239 7.63 -7.48 -3.73
C ALA A 239 8.11 -7.85 -2.32
N GLN A 240 9.40 -8.19 -2.15
CA GLN A 240 9.95 -8.48 -0.82
C GLN A 240 9.90 -7.27 0.11
N ILE A 241 10.21 -6.06 -0.38
CA ILE A 241 10.11 -4.84 0.44
C ILE A 241 8.65 -4.46 0.74
N ALA A 242 7.69 -4.82 -0.12
CA ALA A 242 6.28 -4.60 0.14
C ALA A 242 5.79 -5.39 1.37
N ASP A 243 6.25 -6.63 1.56
CA ASP A 243 5.93 -7.44 2.75
C ASP A 243 6.39 -6.74 4.05
N PHE A 244 7.61 -6.20 4.05
CA PHE A 244 8.17 -5.52 5.23
C PHE A 244 7.56 -4.12 5.43
N ALA A 245 7.20 -3.43 4.35
CA ALA A 245 6.50 -2.15 4.46
C ALA A 245 5.12 -2.32 5.08
N ASP A 246 4.41 -3.40 4.75
CA ASP A 246 3.16 -3.80 5.41
C ASP A 246 3.40 -4.06 6.90
N GLU A 247 4.42 -4.86 7.25
CA GLU A 247 4.79 -5.15 8.64
C GLU A 247 5.12 -3.87 9.42
N ILE A 248 5.91 -2.97 8.87
CA ILE A 248 6.25 -1.68 9.50
C ILE A 248 4.98 -0.84 9.70
N ALA A 249 4.14 -0.78 8.67
CA ALA A 249 2.90 -0.03 8.72
C ALA A 249 1.99 -0.54 9.85
N TYR A 250 1.66 -1.84 9.89
CA TYR A 250 0.75 -2.34 10.90
C TYR A 250 1.33 -2.22 12.32
N ASN A 251 2.61 -2.47 12.55
CA ASN A 251 3.22 -2.30 13.87
C ASN A 251 3.10 -0.84 14.37
N CYS A 252 3.39 0.14 13.51
CA CYS A 252 3.29 1.56 13.86
C CYS A 252 1.83 2.01 14.05
N HIS A 253 0.93 1.55 13.19
CA HIS A 253 -0.50 1.89 13.27
C HIS A 253 -1.13 1.32 14.54
N ASP A 254 -0.80 0.11 14.90
CA ASP A 254 -1.40 -0.59 16.02
C ASP A 254 -0.94 -0.01 17.35
N ILE A 255 0.31 0.47 17.46
CA ILE A 255 0.76 1.28 18.60
C ILE A 255 -0.07 2.56 18.69
N ASP A 256 -0.19 3.30 17.59
CA ASP A 256 -0.88 4.60 17.56
C ASP A 256 -2.36 4.47 17.90
N ASP A 257 -3.07 3.57 17.23
CA ASP A 257 -4.49 3.31 17.45
C ASP A 257 -4.75 2.67 18.83
N GLY A 258 -3.86 1.78 19.29
CA GLY A 258 -3.93 1.17 20.62
C GLY A 258 -3.81 2.18 21.74
N LEU A 259 -2.86 3.11 21.64
CA LEU A 259 -2.71 4.23 22.58
C LEU A 259 -3.87 5.22 22.49
N GLN A 260 -4.34 5.53 21.28
CA GLN A 260 -5.46 6.44 21.05
C GLN A 260 -6.77 5.90 21.64
N SER A 261 -7.01 4.59 21.53
CA SER A 261 -8.19 3.92 22.07
C SER A 261 -8.14 3.72 23.60
N GLY A 262 -6.97 3.95 24.21
CA GLY A 262 -6.73 3.64 25.62
C GLY A 262 -6.67 2.13 25.94
N MET A 263 -6.49 1.28 24.91
CA MET A 263 -6.26 -0.16 25.11
C MET A 263 -4.82 -0.48 25.47
N LEU A 264 -3.87 0.34 25.00
CA LEU A 264 -2.47 0.29 25.42
C LEU A 264 -2.19 1.39 26.44
N ASP A 265 -1.51 1.04 27.52
CA ASP A 265 -0.98 2.02 28.48
C ASP A 265 0.45 2.42 28.07
N PRO A 266 0.76 3.73 27.96
CA PRO A 266 2.12 4.17 27.66
C PRO A 266 3.19 3.63 28.63
N ARG A 267 2.80 3.27 29.84
CA ARG A 267 3.71 2.69 30.84
C ARG A 267 4.17 1.30 30.47
N ASP A 268 3.28 0.48 29.89
CA ASP A 268 3.60 -0.90 29.49
C ASP A 268 4.57 -0.88 28.27
N LEU A 269 4.46 0.12 27.39
CA LEU A 269 5.37 0.30 26.27
C LEU A 269 6.80 0.70 26.72
N SER A 270 6.97 1.25 27.92
CA SER A 270 8.27 1.71 28.41
C SER A 270 9.32 0.60 28.54
N ASP A 271 8.90 -0.66 28.63
CA ASP A 271 9.79 -1.80 28.72
C ASP A 271 10.33 -2.24 27.33
N LEU A 272 9.67 -1.81 26.24
CA LEU A 272 10.11 -2.08 24.88
C LEU A 272 11.29 -1.18 24.49
N ARG A 273 12.39 -1.81 24.07
CA ARG A 273 13.63 -1.09 23.71
C ARG A 273 13.40 -0.09 22.58
N ILE A 274 12.69 -0.49 21.54
CA ILE A 274 12.40 0.35 20.35
C ILE A 274 11.54 1.57 20.74
N TRP A 275 10.53 1.37 21.60
CA TRP A 275 9.69 2.47 22.10
C TRP A 275 10.47 3.41 23.00
N SER A 276 11.19 2.89 24.00
CA SER A 276 11.94 3.69 24.98
C SER A 276 13.01 4.55 24.35
N ALA A 277 13.71 4.04 23.34
CA ALA A 277 14.69 4.81 22.59
C ALA A 277 14.03 5.98 21.84
N ALA A 278 13.01 5.67 21.02
CA ALA A 278 12.29 6.66 20.23
C ALA A 278 11.56 7.71 21.09
N PHE A 279 10.96 7.30 22.20
CA PHE A 279 10.27 8.22 23.11
C PHE A 279 11.24 9.17 23.83
N ARG A 280 12.41 8.69 24.23
CA ARG A 280 13.46 9.54 24.84
C ARG A 280 13.93 10.61 23.85
N GLU A 281 14.14 10.25 22.60
CA GLU A 281 14.51 11.21 21.55
C GLU A 281 13.40 12.21 21.25
N ALA A 282 12.15 11.74 21.17
CA ALA A 282 10.99 12.60 20.98
C ALA A 282 10.86 13.63 22.13
N ARG A 283 11.02 13.16 23.38
CA ARG A 283 10.98 14.00 24.57
C ARG A 283 12.14 15.00 24.62
N ALA A 284 13.35 14.58 24.22
CA ALA A 284 14.51 15.47 24.17
C ALA A 284 14.34 16.57 23.11
N ALA A 285 13.72 16.26 21.98
CA ALA A 285 13.45 17.23 20.91
C ALA A 285 12.32 18.22 21.26
N ALA A 286 11.37 17.82 22.12
CA ALA A 286 10.21 18.64 22.52
C ALA A 286 9.82 18.37 24.00
N PRO A 287 10.60 18.91 24.98
CA PRO A 287 10.44 18.61 26.41
C PRO A 287 9.06 18.95 26.97
N ASP A 288 8.47 20.04 26.51
CA ASP A 288 7.20 20.60 27.00
C ASP A 288 5.98 20.14 26.16
N ALA A 289 6.19 19.29 25.15
CA ALA A 289 5.09 18.84 24.30
C ALA A 289 4.15 17.90 25.07
N PRO A 290 2.82 18.00 24.85
CA PRO A 290 1.86 17.08 25.44
C PRO A 290 2.07 15.66 24.91
N PHE A 291 1.63 14.67 25.70
CA PHE A 291 1.82 13.26 25.33
C PHE A 291 1.27 12.92 23.96
N SER A 292 0.15 13.52 23.53
CA SER A 292 -0.42 13.30 22.19
C SER A 292 0.56 13.61 21.07
N ILE A 293 1.32 14.70 21.19
CA ILE A 293 2.37 15.07 20.23
C ILE A 293 3.58 14.13 20.36
N LEU A 294 4.02 13.83 21.60
CA LEU A 294 5.13 12.92 21.84
C LEU A 294 4.84 11.53 21.28
N ARG A 295 3.60 11.03 21.39
CA ARG A 295 3.15 9.76 20.79
C ARG A 295 3.41 9.72 19.28
N TYR A 296 2.89 10.71 18.53
CA TYR A 296 3.13 10.79 17.08
C TYR A 296 4.61 10.87 16.72
N GLN A 297 5.36 11.68 17.47
CA GLN A 297 6.81 11.81 17.24
C GLN A 297 7.57 10.51 17.55
N THR A 298 7.11 9.73 18.53
CA THR A 298 7.69 8.44 18.89
C THR A 298 7.39 7.41 17.80
N VAL A 299 6.14 7.26 17.41
CA VAL A 299 5.72 6.30 16.35
C VAL A 299 6.45 6.62 15.03
N ARG A 300 6.56 7.91 14.66
CA ARG A 300 7.33 8.31 13.47
C ARG A 300 8.81 7.90 13.56
N ARG A 301 9.44 8.05 14.72
CA ARG A 301 10.85 7.62 14.90
C ARG A 301 11.02 6.12 14.86
N ILE A 302 10.06 5.36 15.38
CA ILE A 302 10.05 3.89 15.26
C ILE A 302 10.00 3.50 13.78
N LEU A 303 9.07 4.08 13.01
CA LEU A 303 8.96 3.84 11.59
C LEU A 303 10.27 4.17 10.85
N ASP A 304 10.82 5.36 11.09
CA ASP A 304 12.08 5.81 10.47
C ASP A 304 13.25 4.85 10.80
N ALA A 305 13.33 4.39 12.05
CA ALA A 305 14.38 3.46 12.49
C ALA A 305 14.25 2.09 11.80
N MET A 306 13.03 1.54 11.73
CA MET A 306 12.78 0.25 11.08
C MET A 306 13.08 0.31 9.56
N VAL A 307 12.61 1.36 8.88
CA VAL A 307 12.85 1.56 7.44
C VAL A 307 14.35 1.75 7.15
N THR A 308 15.03 2.57 7.94
CA THR A 308 16.47 2.84 7.75
C THR A 308 17.32 1.60 7.99
N ASP A 309 17.02 0.84 9.06
CA ASP A 309 17.69 -0.43 9.36
C ASP A 309 17.54 -1.43 8.22
N LEU A 310 16.30 -1.58 7.75
CA LEU A 310 15.98 -2.55 6.70
C LEU A 310 16.70 -2.20 5.38
N ILE A 311 16.68 -0.92 4.96
CA ILE A 311 17.41 -0.47 3.76
C ILE A 311 18.90 -0.78 3.89
N GLY A 312 19.53 -0.41 5.01
CA GLY A 312 20.95 -0.64 5.24
C GLY A 312 21.31 -2.13 5.26
N ASN A 313 20.43 -2.97 5.83
CA ASN A 313 20.63 -4.42 5.87
C ASN A 313 20.47 -5.07 4.48
N ILE A 314 19.48 -4.62 3.69
CA ILE A 314 19.30 -5.05 2.28
C ILE A 314 20.54 -4.71 1.46
N GLU A 315 21.05 -3.47 1.54
CA GLU A 315 22.25 -3.07 0.82
C GLU A 315 23.48 -3.90 1.21
N ARG A 316 23.61 -4.26 2.50
CA ARG A 316 24.66 -5.14 2.98
C ARG A 316 24.50 -6.55 2.37
N ALA A 317 23.32 -7.15 2.46
CA ALA A 317 23.02 -8.46 1.94
C ALA A 317 23.23 -8.57 0.42
N LEU A 318 22.84 -7.55 -0.34
CA LEU A 318 23.09 -7.48 -1.79
C LEU A 318 24.59 -7.56 -2.12
N ARG A 319 25.43 -6.87 -1.34
CA ARG A 319 26.89 -6.91 -1.50
C ARG A 319 27.48 -8.26 -1.08
N GLU A 320 27.07 -8.80 0.06
CA GLU A 320 27.57 -10.08 0.61
C GLU A 320 27.25 -11.25 -0.32
N HIS A 321 26.04 -11.29 -0.85
CA HIS A 321 25.59 -12.30 -1.82
C HIS A 321 26.05 -12.03 -3.26
N ARG A 322 26.73 -10.90 -3.52
CA ARG A 322 27.20 -10.48 -4.85
C ARG A 322 26.11 -10.49 -5.90
N ILE A 323 24.93 -9.98 -5.53
CA ILE A 323 23.77 -9.93 -6.41
C ILE A 323 24.05 -8.98 -7.58
N ALA A 324 23.97 -9.48 -8.81
CA ALA A 324 24.21 -8.71 -10.04
C ALA A 324 22.95 -8.61 -10.93
N SER A 325 21.92 -9.41 -10.64
CA SER A 325 20.69 -9.46 -11.44
C SER A 325 19.47 -9.81 -10.57
N ASN A 326 18.27 -9.62 -11.13
CA ASN A 326 17.03 -10.10 -10.50
C ASN A 326 17.01 -11.63 -10.39
N GLU A 327 17.54 -12.35 -11.37
CA GLU A 327 17.65 -13.80 -11.36
C GLU A 327 18.51 -14.31 -10.20
N ASP A 328 19.64 -13.65 -9.90
CA ASP A 328 20.48 -13.99 -8.76
C ASP A 328 19.73 -13.79 -7.45
N LEU A 329 19.07 -12.64 -7.31
CA LEU A 329 18.30 -12.27 -6.13
C LEU A 329 17.21 -13.32 -5.83
N ARG A 330 16.48 -13.74 -6.84
CA ARG A 330 15.37 -14.69 -6.69
C ARG A 330 15.82 -16.08 -6.23
N ARG A 331 17.10 -16.44 -6.37
CA ARG A 331 17.68 -17.72 -5.92
C ARG A 331 18.20 -17.68 -4.49
N VAL A 332 18.27 -16.50 -3.85
CA VAL A 332 18.75 -16.39 -2.46
C VAL A 332 17.78 -17.05 -1.50
N ARG A 333 18.32 -17.91 -0.63
CA ARG A 333 17.59 -18.59 0.43
C ARG A 333 18.37 -18.51 1.76
N PRO A 334 17.76 -18.20 2.89
CA PRO A 334 16.40 -17.63 3.03
C PRO A 334 16.25 -16.31 2.24
N ARG A 335 15.07 -15.67 2.26
CA ARG A 335 14.84 -14.39 1.57
C ARG A 335 15.92 -13.37 1.95
N LEU A 336 16.26 -12.49 0.99
CA LEU A 336 17.33 -11.50 1.18
C LEU A 336 16.92 -10.39 2.15
N VAL A 337 15.63 -10.05 2.18
CA VAL A 337 15.12 -8.94 3.00
C VAL A 337 14.89 -9.40 4.42
N GLU A 338 15.66 -8.85 5.36
CA GLU A 338 15.60 -9.10 6.80
C GLU A 338 16.03 -7.87 7.57
N TYR A 339 15.57 -7.70 8.82
CA TYR A 339 16.13 -6.71 9.74
C TYR A 339 17.53 -7.11 10.18
N SER A 340 18.33 -6.13 10.59
CA SER A 340 19.63 -6.38 11.19
C SER A 340 19.50 -7.20 12.49
N GLU A 341 20.62 -7.84 12.92
CA GLU A 341 20.69 -8.53 14.21
C GLU A 341 20.36 -7.63 15.41
N GLY A 342 20.54 -6.31 15.26
CA GLY A 342 20.19 -5.34 16.28
C GLY A 342 18.71 -4.97 16.31
N MET A 343 18.07 -4.85 15.16
CA MET A 343 16.65 -4.44 15.02
C MET A 343 15.68 -5.63 15.10
N GLY A 344 15.99 -6.75 14.49
CA GLY A 344 15.10 -7.91 14.44
C GLY A 344 14.55 -8.34 15.81
N PRO A 345 15.38 -8.47 16.86
CA PRO A 345 14.89 -8.79 18.21
C PRO A 345 13.96 -7.71 18.79
N GLN A 346 14.17 -6.43 18.49
CA GLN A 346 13.34 -5.33 18.97
C GLN A 346 11.96 -5.32 18.29
N VAL A 347 11.93 -5.60 16.99
CA VAL A 347 10.68 -5.74 16.23
C VAL A 347 9.88 -6.95 16.73
N ARG A 348 10.56 -8.07 17.01
CA ARG A 348 9.90 -9.26 17.59
C ARG A 348 9.30 -8.97 18.97
N GLU A 349 10.06 -8.31 19.86
CA GLU A 349 9.59 -7.86 21.15
C GLU A 349 8.33 -6.97 21.04
N LEU A 350 8.31 -6.05 20.07
CA LEU A 350 7.15 -5.22 19.79
C LEU A 350 5.95 -6.05 19.30
N LYS A 351 6.16 -6.99 18.40
CA LYS A 351 5.09 -7.87 17.87
C LYS A 351 4.49 -8.75 18.97
N ASP A 352 5.33 -9.32 19.83
CA ASP A 352 4.89 -10.13 20.97
C ASP A 352 4.05 -9.30 21.94
N PHE A 353 4.49 -8.07 22.22
CA PHE A 353 3.76 -7.12 23.04
C PHE A 353 2.38 -6.78 22.45
N LEU A 354 2.30 -6.44 21.16
CA LEU A 354 1.04 -6.15 20.49
C LEU A 354 0.11 -7.37 20.46
N MET A 355 0.68 -8.57 20.29
CA MET A 355 -0.08 -9.83 20.35
C MET A 355 -0.75 -10.01 21.70
N GLU A 356 -0.03 -9.77 22.79
CA GLU A 356 -0.52 -9.98 24.13
C GLU A 356 -1.49 -8.89 24.60
N HIS A 357 -1.11 -7.61 24.41
CA HIS A 357 -1.81 -6.48 25.01
C HIS A 357 -2.89 -5.89 24.12
N LEU A 358 -2.79 -6.04 22.77
CA LEU A 358 -3.76 -5.48 21.83
C LEU A 358 -4.65 -6.55 21.20
N TYR A 359 -4.06 -7.52 20.45
CA TYR A 359 -4.89 -8.45 19.68
C TYR A 359 -5.66 -9.45 20.54
N ARG A 360 -5.15 -9.80 21.73
CA ARG A 360 -5.85 -10.63 22.74
C ARG A 360 -6.72 -9.81 23.69
N HIS A 361 -6.74 -8.50 23.54
CA HIS A 361 -7.57 -7.66 24.40
C HIS A 361 -9.06 -8.00 24.24
N VAL A 362 -9.81 -8.01 25.38
CA VAL A 362 -11.21 -8.45 25.46
C VAL A 362 -12.12 -7.71 24.48
N ARG A 363 -11.89 -6.41 24.25
CA ARG A 363 -12.67 -5.63 23.26
C ARG A 363 -12.45 -6.14 21.85
N VAL A 364 -11.19 -6.35 21.42
CA VAL A 364 -10.83 -6.84 20.09
C VAL A 364 -11.38 -8.27 19.88
N THR A 365 -11.18 -9.16 20.85
CA THR A 365 -11.67 -10.54 20.75
C THR A 365 -13.21 -10.63 20.75
N ARG A 366 -13.92 -9.79 21.52
CA ARG A 366 -15.39 -9.73 21.49
C ARG A 366 -15.94 -9.23 20.16
N MET A 367 -15.28 -8.28 19.50
CA MET A 367 -15.65 -7.84 18.16
C MET A 367 -15.51 -8.97 17.14
N GLY A 368 -14.40 -9.71 17.19
CA GLY A 368 -14.20 -10.91 16.36
C GLY A 368 -15.20 -12.04 16.66
N MET A 369 -15.68 -12.18 17.91
CA MET A 369 -16.73 -13.17 18.26
C MET A 369 -18.12 -12.75 17.76
N LYS A 370 -18.44 -11.48 17.70
CA LYS A 370 -19.72 -10.99 17.11
C LYS A 370 -19.79 -11.18 15.60
N ALA A 371 -18.63 -11.35 14.95
CA ALA A 371 -18.52 -11.64 13.52
C ALA A 371 -18.74 -13.14 13.19
N LYS A 372 -18.75 -14.03 14.19
CA LYS A 372 -19.10 -15.45 14.06
C LYS A 372 -20.61 -15.64 14.12
#